data_12d328e64bfe03798e14039af719648a
#
_entry.id   12d328e64bfe03798e14039af719648a
#
_cell.length_a   1.000
_cell.length_b   1.000
_cell.length_c   1.000
_cell.angle_alpha   90.00
_cell.angle_beta   90.00
_cell.angle_gamma   90.00
#
_symmetry.space_group_name_H-M   'P 1'
#
loop_
_entity.id
_entity.type
_entity.pdbx_description
1 polymer ?
#
loop_
_entity_poly.entity_id
_entity_poly.type
_entity_poly.pdbx_seq_one_letter_code
_entity_poly.pdbx_strand_id
1 'polypeptide(L)'
;MRVLVTGGAGLPGATLWTRCSVRDTRCRCWTISSGRASNVAEGVTLNEVDLRDGAAVDRVIATFQPDAVCHQGAQTSVAVSVREPIADAEANVLGSIHLFEACVKHGVKRVVFASTGGAIYGEVADGKRAEVGWREEPLSPYACAKLAVERYMTFYKREHGLDGVVLRYANVYGPRQDPHGEAGVVAIFAQRLLGGEPIRINAKAEVGDDGCIRDYVFVDDVVRANLAALEGRLSGTHNVATGLETTTKQIADALAGAFGVKAEVGFGPRRPGDLERSVLLPSSELGPWTDFASGIAKTAAWFAAKQG
;
A
#
# COMPACT_ATOMS: atom_id res chain seq x y z
N MET A 1 15.74 17.96 -2.55
CA MET A 1 15.24 17.20 -1.38
C MET A 1 15.76 15.77 -1.45
N ARG A 2 16.36 15.27 -0.38
CA ARG A 2 16.80 13.87 -0.26
C ARG A 2 15.66 13.07 0.37
N VAL A 3 15.16 12.07 -0.31
CA VAL A 3 14.05 11.24 0.18
C VAL A 3 14.52 9.80 0.36
N LEU A 4 14.32 9.26 1.56
CA LEU A 4 14.48 7.84 1.82
C LEU A 4 13.10 7.17 1.69
N VAL A 5 13.01 6.08 0.94
CA VAL A 5 11.79 5.26 0.90
C VAL A 5 12.07 3.90 1.50
N THR A 6 11.33 3.50 2.50
CA THR A 6 11.33 2.11 2.95
C THR A 6 10.34 1.30 2.11
N GLY A 7 10.63 0.02 1.88
CA GLY A 7 9.76 -0.80 1.03
C GLY A 7 9.74 -0.38 -0.44
N GLY A 8 10.82 0.24 -0.93
CA GLY A 8 10.89 0.78 -2.28
C GLY A 8 10.84 -0.26 -3.41
N ALA A 9 10.94 -1.56 -3.11
CA ALA A 9 10.71 -2.63 -4.06
C ALA A 9 9.23 -3.07 -4.15
N GLY A 10 8.37 -2.63 -3.25
CA GLY A 10 6.92 -2.87 -3.29
C GLY A 10 6.21 -1.97 -4.31
N LEU A 11 4.93 -2.25 -4.60
CA LEU A 11 4.16 -1.57 -5.64
C LEU A 11 4.15 -0.03 -5.51
N PRO A 12 3.74 0.59 -4.38
CA PRO A 12 3.75 2.05 -4.30
C PRO A 12 5.17 2.63 -4.31
N GLY A 13 6.11 1.98 -3.62
CA GLY A 13 7.50 2.43 -3.54
C GLY A 13 8.21 2.43 -4.89
N ALA A 14 8.12 1.34 -5.64
CA ALA A 14 8.72 1.21 -6.96
C ALA A 14 8.17 2.22 -7.99
N THR A 15 6.88 2.52 -7.91
CA THR A 15 6.25 3.51 -8.78
C THR A 15 6.59 4.93 -8.36
N LEU A 16 6.69 5.20 -7.05
CA LEU A 16 7.10 6.50 -6.50
C LEU A 16 8.50 6.91 -7.02
N TRP A 17 9.46 5.97 -7.04
CA TRP A 17 10.80 6.20 -7.55
C TRP A 17 10.84 6.70 -8.97
N THR A 18 10.11 6.03 -9.85
CA THR A 18 10.06 6.41 -11.27
C THR A 18 9.54 7.82 -11.46
N ARG A 19 8.62 8.28 -10.60
CA ARG A 19 8.05 9.64 -10.67
C ARG A 19 8.94 10.68 -10.00
N CYS A 20 9.64 10.37 -8.92
CA CYS A 20 10.59 11.28 -8.27
C CYS A 20 11.79 11.59 -9.17
N SER A 21 12.34 10.59 -9.85
CA SER A 21 13.50 10.77 -10.74
C SER A 21 13.20 11.60 -11.98
N VAL A 22 11.96 11.62 -12.45
CA VAL A 22 11.53 12.38 -13.65
C VAL A 22 11.28 13.87 -13.34
N ARG A 23 10.92 14.22 -12.09
CA ARG A 23 10.49 15.60 -11.77
C ARG A 23 11.59 16.53 -11.27
N ASP A 24 12.65 16.02 -10.66
CA ASP A 24 13.74 16.85 -10.12
C ASP A 24 15.06 16.08 -10.08
N THR A 25 16.02 16.51 -10.87
CA THR A 25 17.41 16.01 -10.90
C THR A 25 18.12 16.13 -9.54
N ARG A 26 17.55 16.80 -8.55
CA ARG A 26 18.05 16.93 -7.19
C ARG A 26 17.45 15.94 -6.19
N CYS A 27 16.46 15.13 -6.58
CA CYS A 27 15.97 14.04 -5.76
C CYS A 27 16.98 12.91 -5.74
N ARG A 28 17.75 12.81 -4.67
CA ARG A 28 18.53 11.59 -4.37
C ARG A 28 17.65 10.68 -3.55
N CYS A 29 17.47 9.49 -4.06
CA CYS A 29 16.58 8.51 -3.48
C CYS A 29 17.37 7.28 -3.02
N TRP A 30 17.16 6.88 -1.77
CA TRP A 30 17.62 5.62 -1.24
C TRP A 30 16.41 4.77 -0.85
N THR A 31 16.52 3.47 -0.93
CA THR A 31 15.48 2.58 -0.43
C THR A 31 16.04 1.59 0.57
N ILE A 32 15.24 1.27 1.57
CA ILE A 32 15.43 0.15 2.49
C ILE A 32 14.38 -0.90 2.10
N SER A 33 14.79 -2.10 1.80
CA SER A 33 13.88 -3.19 1.45
C SER A 33 14.53 -4.53 1.71
N SER A 34 13.76 -5.46 2.24
CA SER A 34 14.09 -6.89 2.25
C SER A 34 13.52 -7.62 1.02
N GLY A 35 12.93 -6.87 0.06
CA GLY A 35 12.25 -7.41 -1.12
C GLY A 35 13.08 -7.39 -2.40
N ARG A 36 12.48 -7.86 -3.50
CA ARG A 36 13.14 -8.07 -4.79
C ARG A 36 13.72 -6.78 -5.38
N ALA A 37 15.03 -6.76 -5.63
CA ALA A 37 15.73 -5.65 -6.26
C ALA A 37 15.23 -5.32 -7.69
N SER A 38 14.57 -6.27 -8.36
CA SER A 38 14.11 -6.15 -9.76
C SER A 38 13.08 -5.04 -10.03
N ASN A 39 12.43 -4.53 -8.97
CA ASN A 39 11.45 -3.43 -9.10
C ASN A 39 12.04 -2.05 -8.83
N VAL A 40 13.30 -1.97 -8.41
CA VAL A 40 13.97 -0.70 -8.12
C VAL A 40 14.40 -0.03 -9.42
N ALA A 41 14.06 1.25 -9.59
CA ALA A 41 14.42 1.99 -10.80
C ALA A 41 15.93 2.20 -10.92
N GLU A 42 16.42 2.31 -12.15
CA GLU A 42 17.82 2.62 -12.43
C GLU A 42 18.22 3.97 -11.80
N GLY A 43 19.42 4.04 -11.22
CA GLY A 43 19.94 5.23 -10.54
C GLY A 43 19.48 5.41 -9.09
N VAL A 44 18.70 4.48 -8.54
CA VAL A 44 18.33 4.45 -7.12
C VAL A 44 19.28 3.54 -6.34
N THR A 45 19.83 4.03 -5.23
CA THR A 45 20.64 3.19 -4.33
C THR A 45 19.72 2.32 -3.48
N LEU A 46 19.83 1.00 -3.65
CA LEU A 46 19.15 0.02 -2.80
C LEU A 46 20.05 -0.32 -1.60
N ASN A 47 19.49 -0.22 -0.40
CA ASN A 47 20.08 -0.75 0.82
C ASN A 47 19.22 -1.93 1.28
N GLU A 48 19.77 -3.13 1.25
CA GLU A 48 19.10 -4.31 1.77
C GLU A 48 19.21 -4.33 3.29
N VAL A 49 18.21 -3.78 3.96
CA VAL A 49 18.13 -3.66 5.41
C VAL A 49 16.73 -4.08 5.87
N ASP A 50 16.71 -4.89 6.91
CA ASP A 50 15.49 -5.22 7.63
C ASP A 50 15.18 -4.09 8.64
N LEU A 51 13.95 -3.60 8.65
CA LEU A 51 13.51 -2.56 9.60
C LEU A 51 13.61 -3.02 11.06
N ARG A 52 13.61 -4.32 11.32
CA ARG A 52 13.80 -4.90 12.65
C ARG A 52 15.23 -4.72 13.18
N ASP A 53 16.21 -4.53 12.29
CA ASP A 53 17.57 -4.17 12.66
C ASP A 53 17.71 -2.64 12.82
N GLY A 54 17.35 -2.14 14.01
CA GLY A 54 17.42 -0.71 14.31
C GLY A 54 18.81 -0.10 14.14
N ALA A 55 19.89 -0.86 14.36
CA ALA A 55 21.25 -0.37 14.17
C ALA A 55 21.57 -0.20 12.68
N ALA A 56 21.09 -1.09 11.81
CA ALA A 56 21.26 -0.94 10.38
C ALA A 56 20.42 0.23 9.85
N VAL A 57 19.18 0.40 10.30
CA VAL A 57 18.33 1.55 9.98
C VAL A 57 19.00 2.87 10.37
N ASP A 58 19.53 2.96 11.60
CA ASP A 58 20.26 4.15 12.09
C ASP A 58 21.45 4.49 11.18
N ARG A 59 22.27 3.49 10.79
CA ARG A 59 23.40 3.70 9.88
C ARG A 59 22.98 4.25 8.52
N VAL A 60 21.88 3.74 7.95
CA VAL A 60 21.38 4.23 6.66
C VAL A 60 20.92 5.68 6.76
N ILE A 61 20.14 6.03 7.78
CA ILE A 61 19.68 7.41 8.02
C ILE A 61 20.88 8.34 8.24
N ALA A 62 21.84 7.94 9.09
CA ALA A 62 23.05 8.70 9.36
C ALA A 62 23.89 8.99 8.11
N THR A 63 24.01 7.99 7.23
CA THR A 63 24.82 8.10 6.01
C THR A 63 24.12 8.95 4.94
N PHE A 64 22.85 8.71 4.72
CA PHE A 64 22.09 9.38 3.65
C PHE A 64 21.62 10.77 4.05
N GLN A 65 21.35 11.02 5.34
CA GLN A 65 20.84 12.29 5.87
C GLN A 65 19.60 12.77 5.10
N PRO A 66 18.50 12.01 5.07
CA PRO A 66 17.32 12.40 4.30
C PRO A 66 16.64 13.62 4.87
N ASP A 67 16.09 14.47 3.98
CA ASP A 67 15.23 15.58 4.39
C ASP A 67 13.83 15.09 4.79
N ALA A 68 13.38 14.00 4.15
CA ALA A 68 12.10 13.34 4.42
C ALA A 68 12.19 11.82 4.20
N VAL A 69 11.31 11.09 4.87
CA VAL A 69 11.15 9.64 4.74
C VAL A 69 9.74 9.33 4.22
N CYS A 70 9.64 8.48 3.19
CA CYS A 70 8.41 7.86 2.75
C CYS A 70 8.39 6.40 3.23
N HIS A 71 7.62 6.13 4.28
CA HIS A 71 7.60 4.84 4.96
C HIS A 71 6.52 3.93 4.37
N GLN A 72 6.93 3.10 3.36
CA GLN A 72 6.09 2.11 2.69
C GLN A 72 6.41 0.68 3.13
N GLY A 73 7.55 0.47 3.81
CA GLY A 73 8.01 -0.85 4.25
C GLY A 73 7.10 -1.44 5.32
N ALA A 74 6.59 -2.64 5.07
CA ALA A 74 5.74 -3.38 6.00
C ALA A 74 5.65 -4.86 5.61
N GLN A 75 5.32 -5.73 6.56
CA GLN A 75 4.60 -6.97 6.29
C GLN A 75 3.15 -6.58 5.99
N THR A 76 2.61 -6.91 4.80
CA THR A 76 1.30 -6.41 4.35
C THR A 76 0.21 -7.49 4.23
N SER A 77 0.58 -8.76 4.39
CA SER A 77 -0.36 -9.88 4.30
C SER A 77 -1.19 -10.03 5.57
N VAL A 78 -2.50 -9.78 5.48
CA VAL A 78 -3.43 -10.03 6.58
C VAL A 78 -3.38 -11.51 7.00
N ALA A 79 -3.33 -12.44 6.05
CA ALA A 79 -3.29 -13.88 6.35
C ALA A 79 -1.99 -14.28 7.09
N VAL A 80 -0.84 -13.69 6.72
CA VAL A 80 0.42 -13.91 7.44
C VAL A 80 0.34 -13.30 8.84
N SER A 81 -0.21 -12.10 9.00
CA SER A 81 -0.34 -11.44 10.31
C SER A 81 -1.17 -12.26 11.30
N VAL A 82 -2.24 -12.92 10.83
CA VAL A 82 -3.07 -13.81 11.67
C VAL A 82 -2.31 -15.06 12.09
N ARG A 83 -1.50 -15.63 11.19
CA ARG A 83 -0.70 -16.83 11.48
C ARG A 83 0.53 -16.54 12.34
N GLU A 84 1.15 -15.37 12.13
CA GLU A 84 2.43 -14.99 12.74
C GLU A 84 2.36 -13.56 13.34
N PRO A 85 1.49 -13.33 14.35
CA PRO A 85 1.21 -11.98 14.85
C PRO A 85 2.42 -11.31 15.53
N ILE A 86 3.33 -12.09 16.12
CA ILE A 86 4.56 -11.55 16.72
C ILE A 86 5.47 -11.00 15.62
N ALA A 87 5.73 -11.78 14.57
CA ALA A 87 6.56 -11.34 13.45
C ALA A 87 5.98 -10.12 12.73
N ASP A 88 4.65 -10.05 12.62
CA ASP A 88 3.95 -8.87 12.11
C ASP A 88 4.20 -7.63 12.97
N ALA A 89 4.06 -7.74 14.29
CA ALA A 89 4.30 -6.64 15.21
C ALA A 89 5.78 -6.20 15.22
N GLU A 90 6.72 -7.14 15.16
CA GLU A 90 8.16 -6.84 15.06
C GLU A 90 8.47 -6.05 13.78
N ALA A 91 7.95 -6.48 12.63
CA ALA A 91 8.20 -5.82 11.36
C ALA A 91 7.49 -4.46 11.27
N ASN A 92 6.20 -4.41 11.62
CA ASN A 92 5.36 -3.25 11.39
C ASN A 92 5.43 -2.23 12.51
N VAL A 93 5.44 -2.63 13.79
CA VAL A 93 5.45 -1.70 14.91
C VAL A 93 6.89 -1.38 15.33
N LEU A 94 7.67 -2.39 15.72
CA LEU A 94 9.03 -2.15 16.20
C LEU A 94 9.92 -1.59 15.08
N GLY A 95 9.81 -2.12 13.87
CA GLY A 95 10.53 -1.59 12.70
C GLY A 95 10.22 -0.12 12.42
N SER A 96 8.95 0.30 12.58
CA SER A 96 8.57 1.71 12.44
C SER A 96 9.13 2.57 13.56
N ILE A 97 9.15 2.08 14.80
CA ILE A 97 9.74 2.79 15.94
C ILE A 97 11.25 2.98 15.72
N HIS A 98 11.99 1.95 15.31
CA HIS A 98 13.41 2.09 14.96
C HIS A 98 13.65 3.19 13.93
N LEU A 99 12.78 3.26 12.92
CA LEU A 99 12.86 4.30 11.89
C LEU A 99 12.61 5.69 12.47
N PHE A 100 11.60 5.85 13.32
CA PHE A 100 11.27 7.15 13.93
C PHE A 100 12.35 7.63 14.90
N GLU A 101 12.91 6.72 15.71
CA GLU A 101 14.06 7.03 16.59
C GLU A 101 15.27 7.52 15.77
N ALA A 102 15.61 6.82 14.67
CA ALA A 102 16.67 7.24 13.79
C ALA A 102 16.36 8.60 13.14
N CYS A 103 15.09 8.83 12.72
CA CYS A 103 14.67 10.13 12.16
C CYS A 103 14.86 11.27 13.15
N VAL A 104 14.44 11.10 14.40
CA VAL A 104 14.62 12.11 15.47
C VAL A 104 16.10 12.36 15.72
N LYS A 105 16.87 11.30 15.93
CA LYS A 105 18.31 11.36 16.23
C LYS A 105 19.11 12.13 15.17
N HIS A 106 18.75 11.94 13.87
CA HIS A 106 19.47 12.54 12.75
C HIS A 106 18.77 13.77 12.14
N GLY A 107 17.74 14.29 12.81
CA GLY A 107 17.10 15.55 12.45
C GLY A 107 16.26 15.53 11.17
N VAL A 108 15.76 14.36 10.77
CA VAL A 108 14.76 14.24 9.68
C VAL A 108 13.51 15.01 10.05
N LYS A 109 12.98 15.81 9.11
CA LYS A 109 11.88 16.74 9.43
C LYS A 109 10.50 16.16 9.18
N ARG A 110 10.38 15.21 8.25
CA ARG A 110 9.07 14.70 7.81
C ARG A 110 9.08 13.20 7.55
N VAL A 111 8.00 12.54 7.97
CA VAL A 111 7.71 11.14 7.63
C VAL A 111 6.33 11.07 7.01
N VAL A 112 6.22 10.47 5.82
CA VAL A 112 4.96 10.10 5.18
C VAL A 112 4.76 8.60 5.37
N PHE A 113 3.71 8.21 6.07
CA PHE A 113 3.45 6.83 6.46
C PHE A 113 2.32 6.20 5.66
N ALA A 114 2.60 5.05 5.05
CA ALA A 114 1.61 4.20 4.42
C ALA A 114 0.82 3.41 5.46
N SER A 115 -0.36 3.89 5.80
CA SER A 115 -1.35 3.20 6.61
C SER A 115 -2.39 2.49 5.73
N THR A 116 -3.39 1.89 6.33
CA THR A 116 -4.41 1.08 5.64
C THR A 116 -5.82 1.55 5.96
N GLY A 117 -6.48 2.20 5.01
CA GLY A 117 -7.91 2.48 5.12
C GLY A 117 -8.76 1.23 4.85
N GLY A 118 -8.25 0.31 4.03
CA GLY A 118 -8.94 -0.94 3.68
C GLY A 118 -9.10 -1.94 4.83
N ALA A 119 -8.43 -1.71 5.99
CA ALA A 119 -8.47 -2.67 7.10
C ALA A 119 -8.68 -2.03 8.48
N ILE A 120 -8.36 -0.72 8.64
CA ILE A 120 -8.31 -0.07 9.95
C ILE A 120 -9.69 0.26 10.53
N TYR A 121 -10.69 0.47 9.66
CA TYR A 121 -12.05 0.84 10.06
C TYR A 121 -12.95 -0.37 10.34
N GLY A 122 -12.46 -1.60 10.10
CA GLY A 122 -13.29 -2.79 10.19
C GLY A 122 -14.36 -2.88 9.10
N GLU A 123 -15.49 -3.50 9.43
CA GLU A 123 -16.63 -3.61 8.51
C GLU A 123 -17.31 -2.26 8.29
N VAL A 124 -17.48 -1.87 7.04
CA VAL A 124 -18.19 -0.65 6.67
C VAL A 124 -19.57 -1.02 6.15
N ALA A 125 -20.63 -0.56 6.82
CA ALA A 125 -22.00 -0.89 6.48
C ALA A 125 -22.36 -0.47 5.04
N ASP A 126 -23.33 -1.16 4.44
CA ASP A 126 -23.83 -0.88 3.10
C ASP A 126 -24.25 0.58 2.93
N GLY A 127 -23.90 1.17 1.80
CA GLY A 127 -24.16 2.56 1.48
C GLY A 127 -23.36 3.59 2.28
N LYS A 128 -22.50 3.15 3.22
CA LYS A 128 -21.61 4.03 3.99
C LYS A 128 -20.20 4.04 3.38
N ARG A 129 -19.46 5.09 3.70
CA ARG A 129 -18.02 5.21 3.40
C ARG A 129 -17.31 5.66 4.66
N ALA A 130 -16.26 4.94 5.05
CA ALA A 130 -15.51 5.29 6.25
C ALA A 130 -14.68 6.56 6.00
N GLU A 131 -14.82 7.54 6.87
CA GLU A 131 -14.12 8.81 6.78
C GLU A 131 -13.05 8.96 7.87
N VAL A 132 -12.11 9.86 7.65
CA VAL A 132 -11.14 10.23 8.68
C VAL A 132 -11.89 10.80 9.89
N GLY A 133 -11.63 10.21 11.07
CA GLY A 133 -12.35 10.55 12.30
C GLY A 133 -13.39 9.52 12.72
N TRP A 134 -13.76 8.57 11.87
CA TRP A 134 -14.54 7.41 12.34
C TRP A 134 -13.73 6.60 13.34
N ARG A 135 -14.45 5.90 14.22
CA ARG A 135 -13.85 4.95 15.13
C ARG A 135 -13.15 3.86 14.33
N GLU A 136 -11.87 3.64 14.66
CA GLU A 136 -11.11 2.54 14.11
C GLU A 136 -11.45 1.23 14.83
N GLU A 137 -11.76 0.18 14.08
CA GLU A 137 -12.08 -1.16 14.56
C GLU A 137 -11.26 -2.23 13.81
N PRO A 138 -9.93 -2.26 14.01
CA PRO A 138 -9.05 -3.18 13.30
C PRO A 138 -9.34 -4.63 13.69
N LEU A 139 -9.60 -5.50 12.70
CA LEU A 139 -9.98 -6.91 12.90
C LEU A 139 -8.83 -7.89 12.56
N SER A 140 -7.61 -7.41 12.35
CA SER A 140 -6.45 -8.24 12.11
C SER A 140 -5.20 -7.66 12.78
N PRO A 141 -4.19 -8.49 13.12
CA PRO A 141 -2.92 -8.02 13.66
C PRO A 141 -2.26 -6.95 12.79
N TYR A 142 -2.26 -7.12 11.46
CA TYR A 142 -1.79 -6.13 10.51
C TYR A 142 -2.49 -4.77 10.67
N ALA A 143 -3.82 -4.75 10.76
CA ALA A 143 -4.57 -3.51 10.95
C ALA A 143 -4.30 -2.87 12.31
N CYS A 144 -4.20 -3.68 13.38
CA CYS A 144 -3.81 -3.24 14.72
C CYS A 144 -2.40 -2.61 14.70
N ALA A 145 -1.43 -3.25 14.03
CA ALA A 145 -0.07 -2.74 13.92
C ALA A 145 -0.03 -1.38 13.19
N LYS A 146 -0.75 -1.25 12.08
CA LYS A 146 -0.84 0.02 11.34
C LYS A 146 -1.44 1.14 12.20
N LEU A 147 -2.53 0.86 12.93
CA LEU A 147 -3.12 1.82 13.87
C LEU A 147 -2.15 2.20 15.00
N ALA A 148 -1.45 1.24 15.57
CA ALA A 148 -0.45 1.50 16.59
C ALA A 148 0.61 2.48 16.10
N VAL A 149 1.13 2.28 14.89
CA VAL A 149 2.13 3.19 14.28
C VAL A 149 1.58 4.61 14.10
N GLU A 150 0.31 4.78 13.71
CA GLU A 150 -0.32 6.12 13.65
C GLU A 150 -0.32 6.82 15.03
N ARG A 151 -0.54 6.05 16.11
CA ARG A 151 -0.49 6.59 17.48
C ARG A 151 0.94 6.96 17.89
N TYR A 152 1.94 6.14 17.52
CA TYR A 152 3.35 6.47 17.70
C TYR A 152 3.74 7.74 16.93
N MET A 153 3.31 7.90 15.68
CA MET A 153 3.56 9.14 14.93
C MET A 153 2.99 10.38 15.64
N THR A 154 1.81 10.26 16.26
CA THR A 154 1.24 11.35 17.06
C THR A 154 2.13 11.70 18.24
N PHE A 155 2.68 10.69 18.93
CA PHE A 155 3.65 10.87 20.00
C PHE A 155 4.93 11.58 19.51
N TYR A 156 5.55 11.06 18.43
CA TYR A 156 6.80 11.64 17.89
C TYR A 156 6.62 13.06 17.38
N LYS A 157 5.48 13.39 16.84
CA LYS A 157 5.14 14.76 16.45
C LYS A 157 5.09 15.69 17.66
N ARG A 158 4.42 15.25 18.73
CA ARG A 158 4.22 16.04 19.93
C ARG A 158 5.50 16.25 20.73
N GLU A 159 6.26 15.18 20.97
CA GLU A 159 7.40 15.21 21.88
C GLU A 159 8.71 15.58 21.17
N HIS A 160 8.84 15.26 19.86
CA HIS A 160 10.09 15.46 19.11
C HIS A 160 9.94 16.38 17.91
N GLY A 161 8.74 16.88 17.62
CA GLY A 161 8.49 17.76 16.46
C GLY A 161 8.67 17.06 15.10
N LEU A 162 8.68 15.71 15.05
CA LEU A 162 8.75 14.96 13.81
C LEU A 162 7.40 15.10 13.08
N ASP A 163 7.38 15.85 11.96
CA ASP A 163 6.14 16.06 11.20
C ASP A 163 5.72 14.77 10.49
N GLY A 164 4.52 14.29 10.83
CA GLY A 164 3.96 13.05 10.32
C GLY A 164 2.72 13.28 9.44
N VAL A 165 2.71 12.66 8.26
CA VAL A 165 1.51 12.56 7.40
C VAL A 165 1.13 11.09 7.26
N VAL A 166 -0.12 10.78 7.58
CA VAL A 166 -0.67 9.43 7.48
C VAL A 166 -1.53 9.32 6.23
N LEU A 167 -1.20 8.38 5.37
CA LEU A 167 -1.98 8.07 4.17
C LEU A 167 -2.62 6.69 4.34
N ARG A 168 -3.92 6.65 4.62
CA ARG A 168 -4.74 5.43 4.74
C ARG A 168 -5.17 4.99 3.34
N TYR A 169 -4.45 4.03 2.77
CA TYR A 169 -4.76 3.54 1.43
C TYR A 169 -5.97 2.60 1.43
N ALA A 170 -6.82 2.75 0.43
CA ALA A 170 -7.72 1.70 -0.03
C ALA A 170 -6.91 0.56 -0.68
N ASN A 171 -7.54 -0.37 -1.40
CA ASN A 171 -6.81 -1.46 -2.05
C ASN A 171 -6.05 -0.94 -3.28
N VAL A 172 -4.73 -0.81 -3.12
CA VAL A 172 -3.86 -0.31 -4.19
C VAL A 172 -3.68 -1.39 -5.25
N TYR A 173 -3.82 -1.00 -6.53
CA TYR A 173 -3.55 -1.86 -7.67
C TYR A 173 -2.82 -1.13 -8.79
N GLY A 174 -2.18 -1.86 -9.69
CA GLY A 174 -1.52 -1.27 -10.85
C GLY A 174 -0.32 -2.06 -11.37
N PRO A 175 0.39 -1.51 -12.37
CA PRO A 175 1.66 -2.01 -12.88
C PRO A 175 2.67 -2.26 -11.75
N ARG A 176 3.50 -3.31 -11.89
CA ARG A 176 4.54 -3.74 -10.91
C ARG A 176 4.01 -4.40 -9.64
N GLN A 177 2.71 -4.63 -9.51
CA GLN A 177 2.20 -5.44 -8.41
C GLN A 177 2.68 -6.88 -8.56
N ASP A 178 3.33 -7.42 -7.51
CA ASP A 178 3.79 -8.81 -7.52
C ASP A 178 2.58 -9.76 -7.36
N PRO A 179 2.33 -10.67 -8.30
CA PRO A 179 1.25 -11.66 -8.18
C PRO A 179 1.58 -12.79 -7.20
N HIS A 180 2.83 -12.87 -6.72
CA HIS A 180 3.30 -13.88 -5.77
C HIS A 180 3.42 -13.29 -4.36
N GLY A 181 3.09 -14.06 -3.34
CA GLY A 181 3.21 -13.64 -1.95
C GLY A 181 2.02 -12.83 -1.47
N GLU A 182 2.20 -11.54 -1.23
CA GLU A 182 1.19 -10.64 -0.66
C GLU A 182 0.29 -9.97 -1.71
N ALA A 183 0.09 -10.66 -2.83
CA ALA A 183 -0.56 -10.11 -4.00
C ALA A 183 -2.02 -9.72 -3.75
N GLY A 184 -2.37 -8.51 -4.16
CA GLY A 184 -3.77 -8.12 -4.32
C GLY A 184 -4.46 -8.94 -5.43
N VAL A 185 -5.77 -9.09 -5.31
CA VAL A 185 -6.59 -9.89 -6.24
C VAL A 185 -6.38 -9.49 -7.71
N VAL A 186 -6.13 -8.22 -7.99
CA VAL A 186 -5.91 -7.71 -9.36
C VAL A 186 -4.68 -8.37 -10.00
N ALA A 187 -3.55 -8.43 -9.29
CA ALA A 187 -2.32 -9.04 -9.81
C ALA A 187 -2.45 -10.57 -9.95
N ILE A 188 -3.08 -11.23 -8.96
CA ILE A 188 -3.33 -12.68 -9.02
C ILE A 188 -4.19 -13.03 -10.22
N PHE A 189 -5.30 -12.31 -10.42
CA PHE A 189 -6.20 -12.57 -11.54
C PHE A 189 -5.54 -12.24 -12.89
N ALA A 190 -4.80 -11.14 -12.98
CA ALA A 190 -4.08 -10.80 -14.21
C ALA A 190 -3.11 -11.90 -14.62
N GLN A 191 -2.31 -12.43 -13.67
CA GLN A 191 -1.37 -13.52 -13.96
C GLN A 191 -2.08 -14.81 -14.39
N ARG A 192 -3.13 -15.21 -13.66
CA ARG A 192 -3.87 -16.43 -13.97
C ARG A 192 -4.59 -16.36 -15.33
N LEU A 193 -5.25 -15.26 -15.62
CA LEU A 193 -5.94 -15.06 -16.89
C LEU A 193 -4.97 -15.10 -18.07
N LEU A 194 -3.80 -14.49 -17.96
CA LEU A 194 -2.76 -14.55 -18.98
C LEU A 194 -2.15 -15.96 -19.13
N GLY A 195 -2.07 -16.72 -18.03
CA GLY A 195 -1.63 -18.12 -18.04
C GLY A 195 -2.71 -19.11 -18.52
N GLY A 196 -3.93 -18.65 -18.81
CA GLY A 196 -5.05 -19.54 -19.12
C GLY A 196 -5.52 -20.39 -17.94
N GLU A 197 -5.21 -19.94 -16.71
CA GLU A 197 -5.58 -20.65 -15.49
C GLU A 197 -6.93 -20.18 -14.95
N PRO A 198 -7.71 -21.08 -14.30
CA PRO A 198 -8.96 -20.68 -13.66
C PRO A 198 -8.70 -19.72 -12.50
N ILE A 199 -9.57 -18.72 -12.34
CA ILE A 199 -9.57 -17.81 -11.19
C ILE A 199 -10.59 -18.27 -10.15
N ARG A 200 -10.43 -17.84 -8.89
CA ARG A 200 -11.33 -18.21 -7.80
C ARG A 200 -11.84 -16.98 -7.07
N ILE A 201 -13.15 -16.85 -7.00
CA ILE A 201 -13.85 -15.86 -6.18
C ILE A 201 -14.22 -16.50 -4.85
N ASN A 202 -13.66 -15.97 -3.75
CA ASN A 202 -14.06 -16.38 -2.41
C ASN A 202 -15.29 -15.59 -2.00
N ALA A 203 -16.24 -16.28 -1.37
CA ALA A 203 -17.51 -15.70 -0.97
C ALA A 203 -17.34 -14.50 -0.02
N LYS A 204 -18.20 -13.52 -0.15
CA LYS A 204 -18.47 -12.53 0.87
C LYS A 204 -19.32 -13.14 1.99
N ALA A 205 -20.46 -13.70 1.64
CA ALA A 205 -21.39 -14.37 2.55
C ALA A 205 -21.68 -15.82 2.11
N GLU A 206 -22.07 -16.04 0.85
CA GLU A 206 -22.47 -17.33 0.30
C GLU A 206 -21.62 -17.71 -0.92
N VAL A 207 -21.27 -18.99 -1.03
CA VAL A 207 -20.51 -19.51 -2.18
C VAL A 207 -21.29 -19.27 -3.47
N GLY A 208 -20.68 -18.57 -4.42
CA GLY A 208 -21.31 -18.19 -5.68
C GLY A 208 -21.72 -16.72 -5.75
N ASP A 209 -21.59 -15.98 -4.65
CA ASP A 209 -21.78 -14.51 -4.67
C ASP A 209 -20.62 -13.79 -5.42
N ASP A 210 -20.76 -12.48 -5.60
CA ASP A 210 -19.75 -11.65 -6.31
C ASP A 210 -18.46 -11.39 -5.51
N GLY A 211 -18.30 -11.99 -4.34
CA GLY A 211 -17.16 -11.81 -3.45
C GLY A 211 -17.18 -10.50 -2.66
N CYS A 212 -16.12 -10.26 -1.93
CA CYS A 212 -16.01 -9.08 -1.08
C CYS A 212 -16.05 -7.77 -1.87
N ILE A 213 -16.61 -6.73 -1.25
CA ILE A 213 -16.66 -5.37 -1.80
C ILE A 213 -15.49 -4.56 -1.24
N ARG A 214 -14.72 -3.93 -2.13
CA ARG A 214 -13.57 -3.09 -1.79
C ARG A 214 -13.58 -1.79 -2.59
N ASP A 215 -12.88 -0.80 -2.06
CA ASP A 215 -12.46 0.38 -2.79
C ASP A 215 -11.07 0.11 -3.38
N TYR A 216 -10.91 0.33 -4.67
CA TYR A 216 -9.64 0.13 -5.39
C TYR A 216 -9.10 1.45 -5.90
N VAL A 217 -7.85 1.76 -5.52
CA VAL A 217 -7.16 2.98 -5.94
C VAL A 217 -5.96 2.64 -6.82
N PHE A 218 -5.85 3.33 -7.95
CA PHE A 218 -4.75 3.12 -8.88
C PHE A 218 -3.42 3.63 -8.31
N VAL A 219 -2.34 2.91 -8.54
CA VAL A 219 -1.02 3.20 -7.94
C VAL A 219 -0.50 4.60 -8.25
N ASP A 220 -0.74 5.15 -9.45
CA ASP A 220 -0.31 6.50 -9.79
C ASP A 220 -0.98 7.58 -8.90
N ASP A 221 -2.21 7.34 -8.47
CA ASP A 221 -2.93 8.23 -7.56
C ASP A 221 -2.35 8.18 -6.15
N VAL A 222 -1.97 6.97 -5.70
CA VAL A 222 -1.26 6.79 -4.42
C VAL A 222 0.09 7.50 -4.45
N VAL A 223 0.83 7.40 -5.57
CA VAL A 223 2.10 8.11 -5.76
C VAL A 223 1.90 9.62 -5.72
N ARG A 224 0.86 10.14 -6.36
CA ARG A 224 0.52 11.56 -6.34
C ARG A 224 0.25 12.05 -4.92
N ALA A 225 -0.50 11.28 -4.11
CA ALA A 225 -0.76 11.58 -2.70
C ALA A 225 0.55 11.61 -1.87
N ASN A 226 1.44 10.64 -2.06
CA ASN A 226 2.74 10.60 -1.40
C ASN A 226 3.61 11.81 -1.77
N LEU A 227 3.67 12.18 -3.04
CA LEU A 227 4.42 13.36 -3.48
C LEU A 227 3.84 14.64 -2.87
N ALA A 228 2.51 14.77 -2.83
CA ALA A 228 1.86 15.91 -2.18
C ALA A 228 2.21 16.00 -0.68
N ALA A 229 2.25 14.86 0.01
CA ALA A 229 2.64 14.79 1.41
C ALA A 229 4.14 15.13 1.60
N LEU A 230 5.03 14.58 0.79
CA LEU A 230 6.47 14.86 0.84
C LEU A 230 6.79 16.33 0.57
N GLU A 231 6.07 16.97 -0.35
CA GLU A 231 6.23 18.39 -0.71
C GLU A 231 5.60 19.36 0.31
N GLY A 232 4.99 18.86 1.38
CA GLY A 232 4.40 19.69 2.43
C GLY A 232 3.01 20.25 2.12
N ARG A 233 2.35 19.74 1.07
CA ARG A 233 1.00 20.16 0.68
C ARG A 233 -0.10 19.47 1.50
N LEU A 234 0.23 18.42 2.22
CA LEU A 234 -0.68 17.67 3.09
C LEU A 234 -0.16 17.64 4.52
N SER A 235 -1.08 17.58 5.49
CA SER A 235 -0.79 17.40 6.91
C SER A 235 -1.89 16.55 7.57
N GLY A 236 -1.53 15.81 8.62
CA GLY A 236 -2.49 14.95 9.33
C GLY A 236 -2.76 13.63 8.61
N THR A 237 -4.00 13.17 8.66
CA THR A 237 -4.43 11.86 8.14
C THR A 237 -5.35 12.02 6.94
N HIS A 238 -5.13 11.24 5.88
CA HIS A 238 -5.93 11.28 4.66
C HIS A 238 -6.31 9.87 4.18
N ASN A 239 -7.55 9.69 3.75
CA ASN A 239 -7.98 8.51 3.00
C ASN A 239 -7.60 8.66 1.52
N VAL A 240 -6.74 7.78 1.04
CA VAL A 240 -6.33 7.68 -0.36
C VAL A 240 -7.17 6.58 -1.01
N ALA A 241 -8.28 6.97 -1.60
CA ALA A 241 -9.36 6.08 -2.00
C ALA A 241 -10.17 6.73 -3.12
N THR A 242 -10.98 5.94 -3.81
CA THR A 242 -11.89 6.44 -4.87
C THR A 242 -13.32 6.66 -4.38
N GLY A 243 -13.72 6.00 -3.30
CA GLY A 243 -15.09 5.96 -2.80
C GLY A 243 -16.01 5.06 -3.62
N LEU A 244 -15.46 4.27 -4.55
CA LEU A 244 -16.23 3.39 -5.42
C LEU A 244 -16.23 1.95 -4.89
N GLU A 245 -17.41 1.36 -4.89
CA GLU A 245 -17.63 -0.04 -4.55
C GLU A 245 -17.26 -0.92 -5.74
N THR A 246 -16.40 -1.90 -5.53
CA THR A 246 -16.02 -2.85 -6.56
C THR A 246 -15.99 -4.26 -5.97
N THR A 247 -16.77 -5.18 -6.55
CA THR A 247 -16.78 -6.59 -6.14
C THR A 247 -15.59 -7.35 -6.72
N THR A 248 -15.25 -8.48 -6.11
CA THR A 248 -14.20 -9.37 -6.65
C THR A 248 -14.55 -9.84 -8.07
N LYS A 249 -15.83 -10.08 -8.34
CA LYS A 249 -16.31 -10.45 -9.69
C LYS A 249 -16.10 -9.35 -10.72
N GLN A 250 -16.38 -8.09 -10.36
CA GLN A 250 -16.13 -6.95 -11.26
C GLN A 250 -14.65 -6.81 -11.64
N ILE A 251 -13.71 -7.12 -10.72
CA ILE A 251 -12.28 -7.18 -11.05
C ILE A 251 -12.00 -8.28 -12.09
N ALA A 252 -12.57 -9.47 -11.88
CA ALA A 252 -12.40 -10.59 -12.81
C ALA A 252 -12.91 -10.27 -14.21
N ASP A 253 -14.13 -9.75 -14.29
CA ASP A 253 -14.78 -9.39 -15.56
C ASP A 253 -14.01 -8.28 -16.29
N ALA A 254 -13.55 -7.24 -15.56
CA ALA A 254 -12.80 -6.13 -16.14
C ALA A 254 -11.43 -6.57 -16.70
N LEU A 255 -10.70 -7.44 -15.98
CA LEU A 255 -9.43 -7.97 -16.44
C LEU A 255 -9.59 -8.91 -17.62
N ALA A 256 -10.59 -9.82 -17.58
CA ALA A 256 -10.90 -10.71 -18.69
C ALA A 256 -11.24 -9.92 -19.97
N GLY A 257 -12.06 -8.87 -19.84
CA GLY A 257 -12.36 -7.95 -20.93
C GLY A 257 -11.12 -7.22 -21.46
N ALA A 258 -10.24 -6.73 -20.58
CA ALA A 258 -9.02 -6.04 -20.97
C ALA A 258 -8.00 -6.93 -21.69
N PHE A 259 -7.94 -8.23 -21.34
CA PHE A 259 -7.11 -9.23 -22.04
C PHE A 259 -7.77 -9.84 -23.26
N GLY A 260 -9.09 -9.63 -23.46
CA GLY A 260 -9.85 -10.27 -24.53
C GLY A 260 -9.98 -11.79 -24.36
N VAL A 261 -9.98 -12.28 -23.12
CA VAL A 261 -10.07 -13.71 -22.77
C VAL A 261 -11.36 -14.03 -22.03
N LYS A 262 -11.80 -15.29 -22.10
CA LYS A 262 -12.88 -15.78 -21.28
C LYS A 262 -12.32 -16.34 -19.98
N ALA A 263 -12.76 -15.79 -18.84
CA ALA A 263 -12.37 -16.30 -17.53
C ALA A 263 -13.11 -17.61 -17.20
N GLU A 264 -12.37 -18.63 -16.79
CA GLU A 264 -12.93 -19.76 -16.06
C GLU A 264 -12.96 -19.39 -14.56
N VAL A 265 -14.17 -19.27 -13.99
CA VAL A 265 -14.39 -18.80 -12.63
C VAL A 265 -14.87 -19.92 -11.74
N GLY A 266 -14.06 -20.29 -10.76
CA GLY A 266 -14.46 -21.13 -9.64
C GLY A 266 -14.88 -20.29 -8.43
N PHE A 267 -15.69 -20.86 -7.53
CA PHE A 267 -16.13 -20.22 -6.31
C PHE A 267 -15.63 -20.98 -5.08
N GLY A 268 -15.42 -20.25 -3.99
CA GLY A 268 -14.95 -20.83 -2.76
C GLY A 268 -15.57 -20.18 -1.52
N PRO A 269 -15.44 -20.81 -0.33
CA PRO A 269 -15.96 -20.25 0.90
C PRO A 269 -15.24 -18.93 1.26
N ARG A 270 -15.86 -18.16 2.14
CA ARG A 270 -15.26 -16.98 2.77
C ARG A 270 -13.94 -17.34 3.44
N ARG A 271 -12.95 -16.46 3.32
CA ARG A 271 -11.69 -16.61 4.03
C ARG A 271 -11.75 -15.98 5.43
N PRO A 272 -11.22 -16.64 6.45
CA PRO A 272 -11.10 -16.05 7.78
C PRO A 272 -10.32 -14.73 7.74
N GLY A 273 -10.83 -13.73 8.46
CA GLY A 273 -10.19 -12.40 8.55
C GLY A 273 -10.49 -11.44 7.39
N ASP A 274 -11.13 -11.91 6.30
CA ASP A 274 -11.58 -11.01 5.25
C ASP A 274 -12.80 -10.19 5.70
N LEU A 275 -12.74 -8.89 5.50
CA LEU A 275 -13.92 -8.01 5.63
C LEU A 275 -14.90 -8.30 4.50
N GLU A 276 -16.19 -8.17 4.75
CA GLU A 276 -17.20 -8.29 3.71
C GLU A 276 -17.22 -7.05 2.82
N ARG A 277 -17.14 -5.88 3.44
CA ARG A 277 -17.14 -4.61 2.75
C ARG A 277 -16.19 -3.60 3.40
N SER A 278 -15.37 -2.94 2.58
CA SER A 278 -14.50 -1.84 3.00
C SER A 278 -14.44 -0.80 1.89
N VAL A 279 -15.10 0.33 2.10
CA VAL A 279 -15.17 1.46 1.17
C VAL A 279 -14.94 2.74 1.94
N LEU A 280 -14.11 3.64 1.42
CA LEU A 280 -13.68 4.85 2.11
C LEU A 280 -14.32 6.10 1.50
N LEU A 281 -14.48 7.13 2.32
CA LEU A 281 -14.69 8.49 1.82
C LEU A 281 -13.32 9.08 1.47
N PRO A 282 -13.04 9.38 0.20
CA PRO A 282 -11.76 9.98 -0.19
C PRO A 282 -11.58 11.36 0.43
N SER A 283 -10.36 11.70 0.86
CA SER A 283 -10.05 13.04 1.34
C SER A 283 -10.17 14.07 0.21
N SER A 284 -10.83 15.19 0.48
CA SER A 284 -11.17 16.23 -0.51
C SER A 284 -9.93 16.91 -1.13
N GLU A 285 -8.81 16.93 -0.42
CA GLU A 285 -7.54 17.50 -0.87
C GLU A 285 -6.83 16.65 -1.91
N LEU A 286 -7.31 15.41 -2.11
CA LEU A 286 -6.74 14.43 -3.03
C LEU A 286 -7.69 14.23 -4.22
N GLY A 287 -7.14 14.03 -5.39
CA GLY A 287 -7.89 13.82 -6.63
C GLY A 287 -7.36 14.73 -7.74
N PRO A 288 -7.94 14.66 -8.94
CA PRO A 288 -8.91 13.66 -9.38
C PRO A 288 -8.33 12.24 -9.38
N TRP A 289 -9.21 11.23 -9.31
CA TRP A 289 -8.84 9.82 -9.29
C TRP A 289 -8.85 9.24 -10.71
N THR A 290 -7.94 8.30 -10.96
CA THR A 290 -7.96 7.49 -12.19
C THR A 290 -9.21 6.63 -12.19
N ASP A 291 -10.01 6.68 -13.25
CA ASP A 291 -11.17 5.82 -13.38
C ASP A 291 -10.77 4.35 -13.45
N PHE A 292 -11.66 3.48 -12.96
CA PHE A 292 -11.38 2.07 -12.81
C PHE A 292 -11.01 1.38 -14.14
N ALA A 293 -11.74 1.67 -15.22
CA ALA A 293 -11.48 1.06 -16.52
C ALA A 293 -10.11 1.43 -17.07
N SER A 294 -9.72 2.70 -16.97
CA SER A 294 -8.38 3.18 -17.37
C SER A 294 -7.27 2.56 -16.51
N GLY A 295 -7.47 2.43 -15.21
CA GLY A 295 -6.52 1.78 -14.31
C GLY A 295 -6.32 0.30 -14.63
N ILE A 296 -7.41 -0.44 -14.87
CA ILE A 296 -7.37 -1.85 -15.27
C ILE A 296 -6.70 -2.01 -16.64
N ALA A 297 -7.01 -1.19 -17.62
CA ALA A 297 -6.39 -1.26 -18.95
C ALA A 297 -4.85 -1.07 -18.87
N LYS A 298 -4.36 -0.07 -18.11
CA LYS A 298 -2.93 0.14 -17.89
C LYS A 298 -2.27 -1.03 -17.16
N THR A 299 -2.96 -1.61 -16.17
CA THR A 299 -2.48 -2.76 -15.43
C THR A 299 -2.37 -3.98 -16.33
N ALA A 300 -3.42 -4.29 -17.09
CA ALA A 300 -3.45 -5.40 -18.04
C ALA A 300 -2.35 -5.28 -19.11
N ALA A 301 -2.18 -4.10 -19.71
CA ALA A 301 -1.13 -3.84 -20.69
C ALA A 301 0.27 -4.12 -20.11
N TRP A 302 0.53 -3.73 -18.86
CA TRP A 302 1.80 -3.98 -18.22
C TRP A 302 2.06 -5.47 -17.97
N PHE A 303 1.05 -6.22 -17.49
CA PHE A 303 1.19 -7.66 -17.28
C PHE A 303 1.39 -8.42 -18.60
N ALA A 304 0.67 -8.05 -19.66
CA ALA A 304 0.83 -8.64 -20.99
C ALA A 304 2.25 -8.41 -21.53
N ALA A 305 2.81 -7.20 -21.41
CA ALA A 305 4.15 -6.87 -21.87
C ALA A 305 5.27 -7.60 -21.11
N LYS A 306 5.01 -8.16 -19.93
CA LYS A 306 6.01 -8.94 -19.15
C LYS A 306 6.05 -10.43 -19.50
N GLN A 307 5.07 -10.94 -20.21
CA GLN A 307 5.02 -12.35 -20.66
C GLN A 307 5.63 -12.57 -22.06
N GLY A 308 5.83 -11.51 -22.83
CA GLY A 308 6.56 -11.53 -24.11
C GLY A 308 8.03 -11.13 -23.90
#